data_e3f6d256d8e308737af785f07be19b53
#
_entry.id   e3f6d256d8e308737af785f07be19b53
#
_cell.length_a   1.000
_cell.length_b   1.000
_cell.length_c   1.000
_cell.angle_alpha   90.00
_cell.angle_beta   90.00
_cell.angle_gamma   90.00
#
_symmetry.space_group_name_H-M   'P 1'
#
loop_
_entity.id
_entity.type
_entity.pdbx_description
1 polymer ?
#
loop_
_entity_poly.entity_id
_entity_poly.type
_entity_poly.pdbx_seq_one_letter_code
_entity_poly.pdbx_strand_id
1 'polypeptide(L)'
;MKVLKNTLTAVLILLAVFVTYEAFFADNTPLNNFSSKSASSTVYIENGVSGVVTITDPSLHKTVSFNISFYPLETGSGVIVSKNGYIITAFHVIGDPESNTINVLKTMSEDDIKRYVEQAAVSTYLSNYNPQLGAELSNNDMVSQSNLSTNTHTTTDLLIQNNLISAKSYKQVIRVKFPASTGNKPLDAQLVDVGNSGSDNDVALLKVDSAGRNLPVLKISSHDPKNGENIRIYGYPADSNITQSQLSVNPSTTTGSLVSEVHNSHDIIYYKTNASTFPGYSGGPVLNSKNEVIGILIYGVQSKGSFLQQIKSRYGLFLSSDYIIQICRENEVPIDIV
;
A
#
# COMPACT_ATOMS: atom_id res chain seq x y z
N MET A 1 31.71 -2.40 -52.26
CA MET A 1 31.44 -0.97 -51.94
C MET A 1 29.97 -0.54 -52.07
N LYS A 2 29.23 -0.91 -53.15
CA LYS A 2 27.79 -0.53 -53.27
C LYS A 2 26.87 -1.16 -52.21
N VAL A 3 27.08 -2.40 -51.83
CA VAL A 3 26.23 -3.09 -50.82
C VAL A 3 26.39 -2.45 -49.42
N LEU A 4 27.60 -2.06 -49.06
CA LEU A 4 27.88 -1.43 -47.74
C LEU A 4 27.24 -0.03 -47.62
N LYS A 5 27.18 0.74 -48.76
CA LYS A 5 26.50 2.02 -48.79
C LYS A 5 24.99 1.91 -48.62
N ASN A 6 24.38 0.88 -49.23
CA ASN A 6 22.93 0.67 -49.15
C ASN A 6 22.50 0.20 -47.73
N THR A 7 23.31 -0.62 -47.07
CA THR A 7 23.04 -1.01 -45.69
C THR A 7 23.19 0.14 -44.70
N LEU A 8 24.20 1.00 -44.87
CA LEU A 8 24.38 2.18 -44.02
C LEU A 8 23.23 3.19 -44.18
N THR A 9 22.75 3.36 -45.41
CA THR A 9 21.62 4.26 -45.72
C THR A 9 20.31 3.71 -45.12
N ALA A 10 20.08 2.39 -45.18
CA ALA A 10 18.91 1.76 -44.57
C ALA A 10 18.89 1.86 -43.04
N VAL A 11 20.05 1.69 -42.40
CA VAL A 11 20.19 1.85 -40.92
C VAL A 11 19.96 3.31 -40.50
N LEU A 12 20.47 4.29 -41.27
CA LEU A 12 20.25 5.72 -40.99
C LEU A 12 18.77 6.12 -41.16
N ILE A 13 18.08 5.55 -42.14
CA ILE A 13 16.64 5.80 -42.33
C ILE A 13 15.84 5.18 -41.19
N LEU A 14 16.17 3.94 -40.74
CA LEU A 14 15.54 3.32 -39.60
C LEU A 14 15.77 4.09 -38.32
N LEU A 15 16.99 4.59 -38.07
CA LEU A 15 17.29 5.43 -36.92
C LEU A 15 16.54 6.78 -36.99
N ALA A 16 16.46 7.42 -38.18
CA ALA A 16 15.70 8.64 -38.32
C ALA A 16 14.20 8.42 -38.11
N VAL A 17 13.63 7.30 -38.59
CA VAL A 17 12.23 6.95 -38.37
C VAL A 17 11.99 6.65 -36.89
N PHE A 18 12.92 5.97 -36.19
CA PHE A 18 12.83 5.71 -34.78
C PHE A 18 12.89 7.00 -33.94
N VAL A 19 13.83 7.90 -34.25
CA VAL A 19 13.95 9.19 -33.55
C VAL A 19 12.75 10.09 -33.83
N THR A 20 12.20 10.10 -35.05
CA THR A 20 10.96 10.85 -35.35
C THR A 20 9.73 10.21 -34.73
N TYR A 21 9.68 8.89 -34.62
CA TYR A 21 8.63 8.17 -33.89
C TYR A 21 8.67 8.52 -32.38
N GLU A 22 9.84 8.42 -31.74
CA GLU A 22 10.04 8.83 -30.34
C GLU A 22 9.69 10.32 -30.13
N ALA A 23 10.10 11.20 -31.04
CA ALA A 23 9.81 12.64 -30.98
C ALA A 23 8.32 12.98 -31.25
N PHE A 24 7.63 12.19 -32.06
CA PHE A 24 6.20 12.40 -32.39
C PHE A 24 5.27 11.83 -31.29
N PHE A 25 5.71 10.81 -30.59
CA PHE A 25 4.98 10.21 -29.46
C PHE A 25 5.48 10.68 -28.08
N ALA A 26 6.58 11.40 -28.02
CA ALA A 26 6.91 12.22 -26.86
C ALA A 26 5.92 13.40 -26.85
N ASP A 27 4.83 13.21 -26.12
CA ASP A 27 3.83 14.24 -25.88
C ASP A 27 4.53 15.48 -25.32
N ASN A 28 4.77 16.47 -26.19
CA ASN A 28 5.33 17.78 -25.83
C ASN A 28 4.30 18.67 -25.12
N THR A 29 3.53 18.11 -24.20
CA THR A 29 2.77 18.92 -23.25
C THR A 29 3.72 19.34 -22.12
N PRO A 30 3.59 20.57 -21.59
CA PRO A 30 4.42 21.01 -20.47
C PRO A 30 3.98 20.30 -19.17
N LEU A 31 4.32 19.01 -19.08
CA LEU A 31 4.01 18.11 -17.97
C LEU A 31 4.78 18.45 -16.69
N ASN A 32 5.81 19.30 -16.75
CA ASN A 32 6.82 19.36 -15.70
C ASN A 32 6.41 20.11 -14.42
N ASN A 33 5.40 21.00 -14.44
CA ASN A 33 5.00 21.73 -13.24
C ASN A 33 3.77 21.12 -12.51
N PHE A 34 2.88 20.47 -13.24
CA PHE A 34 1.71 19.81 -12.65
C PHE A 34 2.05 18.42 -12.09
N SER A 35 2.96 17.70 -12.71
CA SER A 35 3.48 16.42 -12.26
C SER A 35 4.19 16.51 -10.91
N SER A 36 4.90 17.61 -10.62
CA SER A 36 5.64 17.76 -9.38
C SER A 36 4.74 17.90 -8.15
N LYS A 37 3.63 18.65 -8.24
CA LYS A 37 2.70 18.84 -7.11
C LYS A 37 1.96 17.55 -6.78
N SER A 38 1.44 16.84 -7.78
CA SER A 38 0.74 15.57 -7.58
C SER A 38 1.65 14.51 -6.96
N ALA A 39 2.87 14.38 -7.46
CA ALA A 39 3.87 13.50 -6.89
C ALA A 39 4.22 13.90 -5.44
N SER A 40 4.41 15.19 -5.17
CA SER A 40 4.73 15.69 -3.83
C SER A 40 3.58 15.56 -2.83
N SER A 41 2.33 15.47 -3.31
CA SER A 41 1.14 15.27 -2.48
C SER A 41 0.82 13.80 -2.24
N THR A 42 1.54 12.88 -2.90
CA THR A 42 1.38 11.43 -2.72
C THR A 42 2.42 10.92 -1.73
N VAL A 43 1.99 10.16 -0.75
CA VAL A 43 2.84 9.62 0.32
C VAL A 43 2.87 8.10 0.30
N TYR A 44 3.98 7.53 0.78
CA TYR A 44 4.09 6.10 1.05
C TYR A 44 3.66 5.81 2.48
N ILE A 45 2.88 4.75 2.67
CA ILE A 45 2.34 4.35 3.97
C ILE A 45 2.83 2.95 4.30
N GLU A 46 3.33 2.79 5.51
CA GLU A 46 3.66 1.50 6.12
C GLU A 46 2.76 1.28 7.33
N ASN A 47 2.03 0.20 7.34
CA ASN A 47 1.31 -0.31 8.49
C ASN A 47 2.10 -1.46 9.10
N GLY A 48 2.25 -1.46 10.40
CA GLY A 48 3.01 -2.48 11.10
C GLY A 48 2.77 -2.46 12.61
N VAL A 49 3.55 -3.25 13.31
CA VAL A 49 3.47 -3.37 14.76
C VAL A 49 4.83 -3.16 15.43
N SER A 50 4.80 -2.76 16.68
CA SER A 50 5.99 -2.67 17.54
C SER A 50 5.66 -3.20 18.95
N GLY A 51 6.68 -3.69 19.64
CA GLY A 51 6.47 -4.19 21.00
C GLY A 51 7.68 -4.87 21.60
N VAL A 52 7.52 -5.36 22.82
CA VAL A 52 8.53 -6.15 23.55
C VAL A 52 7.97 -7.51 23.84
N VAL A 53 8.65 -8.56 23.37
CA VAL A 53 8.23 -9.95 23.51
C VAL A 53 9.34 -10.78 24.15
N THR A 54 8.98 -11.65 25.08
CA THR A 54 9.89 -12.62 25.69
C THR A 54 9.49 -14.02 25.23
N ILE A 55 10.45 -14.80 24.76
CA ILE A 55 10.30 -16.19 24.37
C ILE A 55 11.16 -17.05 25.30
N THR A 56 10.58 -18.11 25.86
CA THR A 56 11.28 -19.15 26.63
C THR A 56 11.36 -20.42 25.78
N ASP A 57 12.56 -20.86 25.51
CA ASP A 57 12.85 -22.10 24.80
C ASP A 57 13.24 -23.18 25.82
N PRO A 58 12.38 -24.19 26.05
CA PRO A 58 12.65 -25.22 27.02
C PRO A 58 13.75 -26.18 26.58
N SER A 59 13.98 -26.37 25.28
CA SER A 59 15.01 -27.26 24.75
C SER A 59 16.43 -26.72 24.94
N LEU A 60 16.56 -25.40 24.76
CA LEU A 60 17.84 -24.70 24.98
C LEU A 60 17.98 -24.14 26.39
N HIS A 61 16.99 -24.33 27.27
CA HIS A 61 16.92 -23.73 28.62
C HIS A 61 17.18 -22.22 28.61
N LYS A 62 16.64 -21.51 27.62
CA LYS A 62 16.94 -20.11 27.34
C LYS A 62 15.69 -19.24 27.26
N THR A 63 15.76 -18.06 27.87
CA THR A 63 14.77 -17.01 27.72
C THR A 63 15.39 -15.81 27.03
N VAL A 64 14.75 -15.34 25.95
CA VAL A 64 15.22 -14.21 25.14
C VAL A 64 14.12 -13.16 25.03
N SER A 65 14.50 -11.90 25.20
CA SER A 65 13.60 -10.76 24.99
C SER A 65 13.95 -10.06 23.66
N PHE A 66 12.90 -9.76 22.89
CA PHE A 66 12.99 -9.05 21.63
C PHE A 66 12.33 -7.68 21.76
N ASN A 67 13.04 -6.65 21.32
CA ASN A 67 12.49 -5.33 21.11
C ASN A 67 12.16 -5.17 19.62
N ILE A 68 10.92 -5.35 19.25
CA ILE A 68 10.41 -5.17 17.89
C ILE A 68 10.11 -3.69 17.70
N SER A 69 11.07 -2.96 17.17
CA SER A 69 10.94 -1.51 16.94
C SER A 69 9.91 -1.19 15.85
N PHE A 70 9.82 -2.03 14.83
CA PHE A 70 8.82 -2.00 13.77
C PHE A 70 8.87 -3.30 12.97
N TYR A 71 7.73 -3.93 12.82
CA TYR A 71 7.55 -5.07 11.93
C TYR A 71 6.46 -4.72 10.92
N PRO A 72 6.80 -4.61 9.61
CA PRO A 72 5.84 -4.22 8.58
C PRO A 72 4.83 -5.35 8.34
N LEU A 73 3.57 -4.99 8.18
CA LEU A 73 2.46 -5.88 7.84
C LEU A 73 1.97 -5.59 6.43
N GLU A 74 1.63 -4.33 6.15
CA GLU A 74 1.09 -3.89 4.87
C GLU A 74 1.75 -2.57 4.44
N THR A 75 1.72 -2.32 3.13
CA THR A 75 2.21 -1.07 2.56
C THR A 75 1.25 -0.55 1.49
N GLY A 76 1.20 0.76 1.36
CA GLY A 76 0.36 1.40 0.37
C GLY A 76 0.76 2.85 0.11
N SER A 77 -0.16 3.57 -0.47
CA SER A 77 -0.03 4.97 -0.83
C SER A 77 -1.12 5.80 -0.16
N GLY A 78 -0.93 7.10 -0.12
CA GLY A 78 -1.95 8.03 0.36
C GLY A 78 -1.83 9.38 -0.33
N VAL A 79 -2.82 10.24 -0.12
CA VAL A 79 -2.85 11.60 -0.62
C VAL A 79 -3.01 12.61 0.51
N ILE A 80 -2.17 13.65 0.50
CA ILE A 80 -2.27 14.76 1.44
C ILE A 80 -3.47 15.63 1.02
N VAL A 81 -4.47 15.74 1.89
CA VAL A 81 -5.71 16.49 1.63
C VAL A 81 -5.80 17.79 2.40
N SER A 82 -4.95 18.00 3.41
CA SER A 82 -4.92 19.25 4.18
C SER A 82 -3.49 19.64 4.57
N LYS A 83 -3.22 20.96 4.57
CA LYS A 83 -1.94 21.52 5.04
C LYS A 83 -1.66 21.19 6.52
N ASN A 84 -2.71 20.87 7.26
CA ASN A 84 -2.62 20.48 8.66
C ASN A 84 -2.13 19.04 8.87
N GLY A 85 -1.76 18.31 7.80
CA GLY A 85 -1.22 16.95 7.89
C GLY A 85 -2.26 15.85 7.88
N TYR A 86 -3.46 16.09 7.35
CA TYR A 86 -4.43 15.05 7.09
C TYR A 86 -4.14 14.37 5.75
N ILE A 87 -4.26 13.05 5.76
CA ILE A 87 -3.92 12.17 4.64
C ILE A 87 -5.06 11.17 4.47
N ILE A 88 -5.49 10.97 3.24
CA ILE A 88 -6.43 9.90 2.87
C ILE A 88 -5.65 8.72 2.30
N THR A 89 -6.07 7.53 2.68
CA THR A 89 -5.59 6.25 2.13
C THR A 89 -6.73 5.24 2.03
N ALA A 90 -6.49 4.08 1.45
CA ALA A 90 -7.42 2.96 1.52
C ALA A 90 -7.38 2.31 2.91
N PHE A 91 -8.55 1.95 3.43
CA PHE A 91 -8.65 1.38 4.78
C PHE A 91 -7.89 0.06 4.90
N HIS A 92 -7.97 -0.82 3.88
CA HIS A 92 -7.26 -2.09 3.89
C HIS A 92 -5.73 -1.95 4.06
N VAL A 93 -5.14 -0.81 3.71
CA VAL A 93 -3.69 -0.56 3.91
C VAL A 93 -3.33 -0.48 5.39
N ILE A 94 -4.26 0.01 6.23
CA ILE A 94 -4.01 0.24 7.67
C ILE A 94 -4.86 -0.65 8.57
N GLY A 95 -5.77 -1.43 8.01
CA GLY A 95 -6.62 -2.39 8.71
C GLY A 95 -5.88 -3.67 9.09
N ASP A 96 -6.65 -4.66 9.50
CA ASP A 96 -6.14 -5.99 9.81
C ASP A 96 -5.85 -6.77 8.51
N PRO A 97 -4.58 -7.15 8.24
CA PRO A 97 -4.22 -7.88 7.02
C PRO A 97 -4.92 -9.24 6.87
N GLU A 98 -5.22 -9.93 7.97
CA GLU A 98 -5.92 -11.22 7.91
C GLU A 98 -7.38 -11.03 7.48
N SER A 99 -8.03 -9.95 7.89
CA SER A 99 -9.39 -9.65 7.48
C SER A 99 -9.52 -9.33 5.98
N ASN A 100 -8.48 -8.77 5.38
CA ASN A 100 -8.45 -8.50 3.94
C ASN A 100 -8.53 -9.79 3.10
N THR A 101 -8.07 -10.93 3.64
CA THR A 101 -8.12 -12.23 2.92
C THR A 101 -9.53 -12.78 2.78
N ILE A 102 -10.44 -12.37 3.65
CA ILE A 102 -11.86 -12.78 3.67
C ILE A 102 -12.80 -11.65 3.20
N ASN A 103 -12.24 -10.57 2.63
CA ASN A 103 -12.95 -9.38 2.14
C ASN A 103 -13.81 -8.69 3.23
N VAL A 104 -13.33 -8.67 4.45
CA VAL A 104 -13.94 -7.95 5.57
C VAL A 104 -12.98 -6.85 6.01
N LEU A 105 -13.38 -5.59 5.87
CA LEU A 105 -12.58 -4.46 6.35
C LEU A 105 -12.72 -4.33 7.86
N LYS A 106 -11.62 -4.46 8.59
CA LYS A 106 -11.59 -4.44 10.05
C LYS A 106 -10.35 -3.71 10.55
N THR A 107 -10.50 -2.90 11.58
CA THR A 107 -9.36 -2.38 12.36
C THR A 107 -8.71 -3.51 13.16
N MET A 108 -7.40 -3.42 13.38
CA MET A 108 -6.71 -4.37 14.23
C MET A 108 -7.18 -4.24 15.69
N SER A 109 -7.61 -5.35 16.29
CA SER A 109 -7.86 -5.43 17.74
C SER A 109 -6.54 -5.49 18.52
N GLU A 110 -6.62 -5.31 19.84
CA GLU A 110 -5.45 -5.51 20.72
C GLU A 110 -4.87 -6.92 20.61
N ASP A 111 -5.74 -7.94 20.47
CA ASP A 111 -5.32 -9.32 20.30
C ASP A 111 -4.62 -9.56 18.96
N ASP A 112 -5.12 -8.95 17.87
CA ASP A 112 -4.47 -9.02 16.57
C ASP A 112 -3.07 -8.36 16.62
N ILE A 113 -2.97 -7.16 17.18
CA ILE A 113 -1.69 -6.45 17.34
C ILE A 113 -0.70 -7.27 18.17
N LYS A 114 -1.16 -7.81 19.29
CA LYS A 114 -0.35 -8.67 20.16
C LYS A 114 0.18 -9.88 19.38
N ARG A 115 -0.71 -10.57 18.65
CA ARG A 115 -0.36 -11.75 17.86
C ARG A 115 0.69 -11.45 16.80
N TYR A 116 0.56 -10.35 16.06
CA TYR A 116 1.55 -9.94 15.04
C TYR A 116 2.91 -9.62 15.67
N VAL A 117 2.96 -8.98 16.83
CA VAL A 117 4.22 -8.71 17.53
C VAL A 117 4.86 -10.01 18.03
N GLU A 118 4.07 -10.97 18.53
CA GLU A 118 4.54 -12.29 18.91
C GLU A 118 5.08 -13.07 17.71
N GLN A 119 4.39 -13.06 16.56
CA GLN A 119 4.85 -13.68 15.32
C GLN A 119 6.17 -13.07 14.83
N ALA A 120 6.32 -11.74 14.90
CA ALA A 120 7.56 -11.07 14.54
C ALA A 120 8.74 -11.52 15.41
N ALA A 121 8.52 -11.67 16.72
CA ALA A 121 9.54 -12.18 17.65
C ALA A 121 9.88 -13.63 17.37
N VAL A 122 8.88 -14.48 17.11
CA VAL A 122 9.07 -15.90 16.78
C VAL A 122 9.84 -16.04 15.46
N SER A 123 9.47 -15.30 14.43
CA SER A 123 10.21 -15.29 13.15
C SER A 123 11.70 -14.95 13.36
N THR A 124 11.97 -13.94 14.19
CA THR A 124 13.33 -13.56 14.55
C THR A 124 14.04 -14.65 15.35
N TYR A 125 13.32 -15.29 16.29
CA TYR A 125 13.87 -16.37 17.11
C TYR A 125 14.23 -17.58 16.27
N LEU A 126 13.33 -18.06 15.40
CA LEU A 126 13.57 -19.19 14.52
C LEU A 126 14.76 -18.94 13.59
N SER A 127 14.91 -17.73 13.07
CA SER A 127 16.01 -17.39 12.17
C SER A 127 17.38 -17.34 12.86
N ASN A 128 17.43 -16.92 14.13
CA ASN A 128 18.70 -16.60 14.79
C ASN A 128 19.13 -17.56 15.90
N TYR A 129 18.21 -18.37 16.46
CA TYR A 129 18.51 -19.18 17.63
C TYR A 129 18.16 -20.66 17.46
N ASN A 130 16.88 -21.00 17.20
CA ASN A 130 16.42 -22.37 17.09
C ASN A 130 15.41 -22.57 15.96
N PRO A 131 15.86 -22.90 14.73
CA PRO A 131 14.97 -23.17 13.61
C PRO A 131 14.03 -24.36 13.82
N GLN A 132 14.35 -25.24 14.75
CA GLN A 132 13.59 -26.48 15.01
C GLN A 132 12.58 -26.35 16.15
N LEU A 133 12.49 -25.18 16.81
CA LEU A 133 11.64 -24.99 18.01
C LEU A 133 10.20 -25.44 17.79
N GLY A 134 9.60 -25.17 16.63
CA GLY A 134 8.23 -25.59 16.33
C GLY A 134 8.07 -27.11 16.29
N ALA A 135 9.05 -27.82 15.73
CA ALA A 135 9.05 -29.28 15.69
C ALA A 135 9.29 -29.88 17.07
N GLU A 136 10.14 -29.29 17.89
CA GLU A 136 10.46 -29.73 19.24
C GLU A 136 9.24 -29.60 20.18
N LEU A 137 8.46 -28.51 20.04
CA LEU A 137 7.24 -28.28 20.82
C LEU A 137 6.10 -29.22 20.41
N SER A 138 6.06 -29.67 19.15
CA SER A 138 4.99 -30.52 18.63
C SER A 138 5.21 -32.02 18.84
N ASN A 139 6.33 -32.43 19.44
CA ASN A 139 6.68 -33.86 19.62
C ASN A 139 5.68 -34.67 20.44
N ASN A 140 4.60 -34.10 20.95
CA ASN A 140 3.50 -34.82 21.63
C ASN A 140 2.27 -35.04 20.74
N ASP A 141 2.19 -34.45 19.53
CA ASP A 141 1.03 -34.61 18.64
C ASP A 141 1.48 -35.07 17.24
N MET A 142 0.76 -36.01 16.68
CA MET A 142 1.02 -36.68 15.38
C MET A 142 0.85 -35.75 14.17
N VAL A 143 1.52 -34.62 14.12
CA VAL A 143 1.57 -33.71 12.97
C VAL A 143 2.90 -33.92 12.24
N SER A 144 2.85 -34.12 10.93
CA SER A 144 4.04 -34.39 10.10
C SER A 144 5.13 -33.33 10.27
N GLN A 145 6.24 -33.72 10.87
CA GLN A 145 7.38 -32.91 11.29
C GLN A 145 8.01 -32.03 10.19
N SER A 146 7.83 -32.37 8.92
CA SER A 146 8.53 -31.72 7.80
C SER A 146 8.04 -30.29 7.50
N ASN A 147 6.82 -29.93 7.92
CA ASN A 147 6.22 -28.61 7.60
C ASN A 147 6.16 -27.64 8.81
N LEU A 148 6.54 -28.09 10.01
CA LEU A 148 6.42 -27.32 11.24
C LEU A 148 7.65 -26.48 11.58
N SER A 149 8.84 -26.91 11.16
CA SER A 149 10.10 -26.30 11.58
C SER A 149 10.31 -24.85 11.10
N THR A 150 9.56 -24.40 10.10
CA THR A 150 9.67 -23.06 9.53
C THR A 150 8.37 -22.25 9.57
N ASN A 151 7.29 -22.81 10.11
CA ASN A 151 6.00 -22.13 10.13
C ASN A 151 5.89 -21.27 11.41
N THR A 152 6.12 -19.96 11.24
CA THR A 152 6.03 -18.97 12.32
C THR A 152 4.67 -18.97 13.00
N HIS A 153 3.57 -19.08 12.26
CA HIS A 153 2.21 -19.07 12.84
C HIS A 153 1.99 -20.24 13.77
N THR A 154 2.24 -21.47 13.29
CA THR A 154 2.08 -22.70 14.10
C THR A 154 3.00 -22.69 15.33
N THR A 155 4.26 -22.26 15.17
CA THR A 155 5.19 -22.17 16.30
C THR A 155 4.73 -21.13 17.31
N THR A 156 4.17 -20.00 16.87
CA THR A 156 3.61 -18.98 17.75
C THR A 156 2.44 -19.55 18.57
N ASP A 157 1.51 -20.28 17.92
CA ASP A 157 0.37 -20.89 18.58
C ASP A 157 0.81 -21.93 19.64
N LEU A 158 1.82 -22.76 19.34
CA LEU A 158 2.40 -23.71 20.29
C LEU A 158 3.05 -23.01 21.49
N LEU A 159 3.77 -21.92 21.27
CA LEU A 159 4.37 -21.14 22.34
C LEU A 159 3.32 -20.48 23.23
N ILE A 160 2.23 -19.96 22.65
CA ILE A 160 1.10 -19.39 23.40
C ILE A 160 0.43 -20.47 24.24
N GLN A 161 0.08 -21.62 23.65
CA GLN A 161 -0.58 -22.75 24.35
C GLN A 161 0.24 -23.28 25.52
N ASN A 162 1.56 -23.26 25.42
CA ASN A 162 2.47 -23.71 26.47
C ASN A 162 2.94 -22.59 27.42
N ASN A 163 2.41 -21.36 27.30
CA ASN A 163 2.82 -20.20 28.11
C ASN A 163 4.32 -19.87 27.99
N LEU A 164 4.93 -20.12 26.84
CA LEU A 164 6.34 -19.92 26.56
C LEU A 164 6.65 -18.59 25.86
N ILE A 165 5.63 -17.81 25.52
CA ILE A 165 5.74 -16.49 24.93
C ILE A 165 4.91 -15.47 25.71
N SER A 166 5.42 -14.26 25.83
CA SER A 166 4.73 -13.15 26.49
C SER A 166 5.07 -11.83 25.87
N ALA A 167 4.08 -11.16 25.30
CA ALA A 167 4.20 -9.76 24.86
C ALA A 167 3.96 -8.84 26.07
N LYS A 168 4.98 -8.04 26.42
CA LYS A 168 4.95 -7.08 27.55
C LYS A 168 4.38 -5.73 27.13
N SER A 169 4.58 -5.34 25.89
CA SER A 169 4.02 -4.14 25.26
C SER A 169 3.84 -4.38 23.77
N TYR A 170 2.80 -3.81 23.22
CA TYR A 170 2.52 -3.91 21.78
C TYR A 170 1.62 -2.76 21.36
N LYS A 171 1.82 -2.29 20.11
CA LYS A 171 0.97 -1.29 19.48
C LYS A 171 1.06 -1.38 17.97
N GLN A 172 0.00 -0.97 17.29
CA GLN A 172 0.04 -0.65 15.87
C GLN A 172 0.88 0.60 15.64
N VAL A 173 1.62 0.63 14.55
CA VAL A 173 2.42 1.77 14.11
C VAL A 173 2.13 2.02 12.64
N ILE A 174 1.58 3.17 12.33
CA ILE A 174 1.38 3.63 10.96
C ILE A 174 2.45 4.69 10.69
N ARG A 175 3.25 4.48 9.65
CA ARG A 175 4.32 5.39 9.25
C ARG A 175 4.03 5.96 7.88
N VAL A 176 4.23 7.27 7.75
CA VAL A 176 4.10 7.99 6.49
C VAL A 176 5.47 8.50 6.06
N LYS A 177 5.88 8.13 4.86
CA LYS A 177 7.08 8.67 4.22
C LYS A 177 6.68 9.64 3.11
N PHE A 178 7.21 10.82 3.19
CA PHE A 178 6.98 11.86 2.19
C PHE A 178 7.97 11.71 1.03
N PRO A 179 7.62 12.18 -0.19
CA PRO A 179 8.59 12.28 -1.28
C PRO A 179 9.83 13.08 -0.86
N ALA A 180 10.95 12.81 -1.52
CA ALA A 180 12.23 13.44 -1.20
C ALA A 180 12.18 14.97 -1.22
N SER A 181 11.29 15.55 -2.04
CA SER A 181 11.05 17.01 -2.11
C SER A 181 10.42 17.61 -0.85
N THR A 182 9.82 16.79 0.02
CA THR A 182 9.10 17.24 1.23
C THR A 182 9.73 16.76 2.53
N GLY A 183 10.75 15.91 2.46
CA GLY A 183 11.53 15.44 3.62
C GLY A 183 11.59 13.92 3.75
N ASN A 184 12.75 13.39 4.12
CA ASN A 184 13.05 11.95 4.06
C ASN A 184 12.75 11.18 5.36
N LYS A 185 12.46 11.86 6.47
CA LYS A 185 12.20 11.16 7.74
C LYS A 185 10.74 10.72 7.80
N PRO A 186 10.46 9.42 8.02
CA PRO A 186 9.10 8.96 8.27
C PRO A 186 8.49 9.66 9.48
N LEU A 187 7.19 9.92 9.43
CA LEU A 187 6.39 10.40 10.55
C LEU A 187 5.40 9.32 10.96
N ASP A 188 5.22 9.16 12.27
CA ASP A 188 4.14 8.34 12.78
C ASP A 188 2.81 9.04 12.52
N ALA A 189 1.82 8.29 12.04
CA ALA A 189 0.47 8.77 11.79
C ALA A 189 -0.49 8.18 12.83
N GLN A 190 -1.51 8.97 13.15
CA GLN A 190 -2.66 8.53 13.94
C GLN A 190 -3.81 8.24 13.00
N LEU A 191 -4.51 7.14 13.21
CA LEU A 191 -5.80 6.88 12.60
C LEU A 191 -6.82 7.82 13.23
N VAL A 192 -7.48 8.64 12.41
CA VAL A 192 -8.52 9.58 12.86
C VAL A 192 -9.88 8.92 12.69
N ASP A 193 -10.14 8.38 11.49
CA ASP A 193 -11.42 7.78 11.15
C ASP A 193 -11.28 6.81 9.98
N VAL A 194 -12.28 5.96 9.82
CA VAL A 194 -12.41 5.03 8.70
C VAL A 194 -13.78 5.16 8.07
N GLY A 195 -13.89 4.83 6.80
CA GLY A 195 -15.18 4.68 6.15
C GLY A 195 -16.04 3.66 6.90
N ASN A 196 -17.34 3.72 6.68
CA ASN A 196 -18.28 2.84 7.35
C ASN A 196 -17.95 1.36 7.09
N SER A 197 -17.38 0.68 8.09
CA SER A 197 -16.92 -0.70 8.02
C SER A 197 -18.01 -1.72 7.66
N GLY A 198 -19.30 -1.36 7.85
CA GLY A 198 -20.42 -2.20 7.49
C GLY A 198 -20.83 -2.11 6.01
N SER A 199 -20.30 -1.16 5.24
CA SER A 199 -20.64 -0.91 3.84
C SER A 199 -19.52 -1.18 2.84
N ASP A 200 -18.36 -1.69 3.30
CA ASP A 200 -17.13 -1.86 2.51
C ASP A 200 -16.59 -0.55 1.90
N ASN A 201 -16.85 0.58 2.56
CA ASN A 201 -16.30 1.86 2.18
C ASN A 201 -14.82 1.92 2.56
N ASP A 202 -13.96 1.55 1.62
CA ASP A 202 -12.52 1.32 1.83
C ASP A 202 -11.73 2.64 1.82
N VAL A 203 -12.03 3.53 2.79
CA VAL A 203 -11.33 4.80 2.99
C VAL A 203 -10.89 4.95 4.45
N ALA A 204 -9.73 5.55 4.67
CA ALA A 204 -9.25 5.92 6.00
C ALA A 204 -8.64 7.32 6.00
N LEU A 205 -8.85 8.02 7.11
CA LEU A 205 -8.31 9.33 7.39
C LEU A 205 -7.20 9.23 8.44
N LEU A 206 -6.01 9.66 8.06
CA LEU A 206 -4.83 9.70 8.92
C LEU A 206 -4.45 11.13 9.26
N LYS A 207 -3.76 11.30 10.39
CA LYS A 207 -3.17 12.56 10.85
C LYS A 207 -1.71 12.37 11.17
N VAL A 208 -0.85 13.21 10.60
CA VAL A 208 0.55 13.36 11.01
C VAL A 208 0.80 14.73 11.63
N ASP A 209 1.76 14.80 12.54
CA ASP A 209 2.31 16.09 12.94
C ASP A 209 3.23 16.61 11.82
N SER A 210 2.78 17.62 11.09
CA SER A 210 3.54 18.19 9.99
C SER A 210 4.81 18.91 10.44
N ALA A 211 4.96 19.18 11.75
CA ALA A 211 6.10 19.89 12.33
C ALA A 211 6.42 21.22 11.60
N GLY A 212 5.40 21.94 11.17
CA GLY A 212 5.52 23.21 10.44
C GLY A 212 5.89 23.06 8.96
N ARG A 213 5.91 21.87 8.40
CA ARG A 213 6.13 21.65 6.95
C ARG A 213 4.97 22.25 6.14
N ASN A 214 5.30 22.92 5.06
CA ASN A 214 4.30 23.37 4.09
C ASN A 214 3.94 22.20 3.17
N LEU A 215 2.93 21.42 3.55
CA LEU A 215 2.53 20.23 2.82
C LEU A 215 1.80 20.62 1.52
N PRO A 216 2.15 20.03 0.37
CA PRO A 216 1.43 20.22 -0.87
C PRO A 216 0.08 19.50 -0.80
N VAL A 217 -1.00 20.19 -1.15
CA VAL A 217 -2.38 19.69 -1.09
C VAL A 217 -2.98 19.74 -2.47
N LEU A 218 -3.67 18.67 -2.88
CA LEU A 218 -4.47 18.63 -4.10
C LEU A 218 -5.90 19.09 -3.83
N LYS A 219 -6.55 19.61 -4.86
CA LYS A 219 -7.98 19.89 -4.83
C LYS A 219 -8.76 18.60 -5.06
N ILE A 220 -9.92 18.48 -4.41
CA ILE A 220 -10.79 17.33 -4.52
C ILE A 220 -11.98 17.70 -5.40
N SER A 221 -12.24 16.92 -6.44
CA SER A 221 -13.38 17.15 -7.32
C SER A 221 -14.66 16.67 -6.63
N SER A 222 -15.70 17.50 -6.70
CA SER A 222 -17.07 17.12 -6.35
C SER A 222 -17.89 16.66 -7.56
N HIS A 223 -17.26 16.52 -8.73
CA HIS A 223 -17.94 16.10 -9.93
C HIS A 223 -17.64 14.64 -10.23
N ASP A 224 -18.68 13.91 -10.58
CA ASP A 224 -18.56 12.52 -11.03
C ASP A 224 -17.75 12.42 -12.31
N PRO A 225 -16.74 11.56 -12.34
CA PRO A 225 -15.95 11.36 -13.54
C PRO A 225 -16.77 10.63 -14.60
N LYS A 226 -16.50 10.90 -15.89
CA LYS A 226 -17.25 10.36 -17.03
C LYS A 226 -16.52 9.20 -17.69
N ASN A 227 -17.29 8.23 -18.20
CA ASN A 227 -16.72 7.13 -18.99
C ASN A 227 -15.89 7.68 -20.15
N GLY A 228 -14.68 7.10 -20.31
CA GLY A 228 -13.70 7.56 -21.28
C GLY A 228 -12.83 8.73 -20.82
N GLU A 229 -13.08 9.31 -19.63
CA GLU A 229 -12.24 10.36 -19.07
C GLU A 229 -10.83 9.85 -18.80
N ASN A 230 -9.82 10.62 -19.26
CA ASN A 230 -8.42 10.31 -19.02
C ASN A 230 -8.07 10.56 -17.55
N ILE A 231 -7.42 9.60 -16.95
CA ILE A 231 -7.02 9.65 -15.54
C ILE A 231 -5.53 9.36 -15.36
N ARG A 232 -5.00 9.82 -14.25
CA ARG A 232 -3.65 9.47 -13.76
C ARG A 232 -3.74 8.97 -12.34
N ILE A 233 -2.96 7.92 -12.04
CA ILE A 233 -2.86 7.33 -10.71
C ILE A 233 -1.43 7.49 -10.24
N TYR A 234 -1.24 7.99 -9.03
CA TYR A 234 0.07 8.07 -8.37
C TYR A 234 0.12 7.08 -7.22
N GLY A 235 1.27 6.42 -7.05
CA GLY A 235 1.46 5.48 -5.94
C GLY A 235 2.87 4.93 -5.87
N TYR A 236 3.14 4.16 -4.83
CA TYR A 236 4.42 3.52 -4.57
C TYR A 236 4.28 2.02 -4.80
N PRO A 237 4.77 1.48 -5.94
CA PRO A 237 4.66 0.06 -6.21
C PRO A 237 5.44 -0.74 -5.16
N ALA A 238 4.79 -1.76 -4.60
CA ALA A 238 5.44 -2.75 -3.76
C ALA A 238 6.18 -3.75 -4.67
N ASP A 239 7.40 -3.41 -5.07
CA ASP A 239 8.29 -4.33 -5.77
C ASP A 239 9.19 -5.02 -4.74
N SER A 240 9.14 -6.35 -4.72
CA SER A 240 9.99 -7.18 -3.83
C SER A 240 11.50 -6.99 -4.06
N ASN A 241 11.88 -6.38 -5.19
CA ASN A 241 13.28 -6.09 -5.53
C ASN A 241 13.70 -4.66 -5.15
N ILE A 242 12.78 -3.80 -4.70
CA ILE A 242 13.12 -2.45 -4.25
C ILE A 242 13.47 -2.49 -2.77
N THR A 243 14.73 -2.29 -2.44
CA THR A 243 15.18 -2.15 -1.06
C THR A 243 14.57 -0.88 -0.42
N GLN A 244 14.36 -0.89 0.90
CA GLN A 244 13.82 0.29 1.63
C GLN A 244 14.58 1.60 1.35
N SER A 245 15.86 1.52 1.00
CA SER A 245 16.65 2.70 0.60
C SER A 245 16.27 3.26 -0.77
N GLN A 246 15.70 2.46 -1.65
CA GLN A 246 15.25 2.88 -2.98
C GLN A 246 13.81 3.44 -2.97
N LEU A 247 13.01 3.12 -1.94
CA LEU A 247 11.68 3.72 -1.70
C LEU A 247 11.74 5.20 -1.26
N SER A 248 12.92 5.77 -1.07
CA SER A 248 13.13 7.18 -0.75
C SER A 248 12.89 8.12 -1.95
N VAL A 249 12.43 7.59 -3.06
CA VAL A 249 12.27 8.33 -4.31
C VAL A 249 10.81 8.76 -4.49
N ASN A 250 10.45 9.38 -5.56
CA ASN A 250 9.12 9.88 -5.85
C ASN A 250 8.14 8.76 -6.20
N PRO A 251 6.82 8.96 -5.99
CA PRO A 251 5.83 7.99 -6.42
C PRO A 251 5.89 7.79 -7.94
N SER A 252 5.57 6.59 -8.38
CA SER A 252 5.36 6.27 -9.79
C SER A 252 3.98 6.74 -10.24
N THR A 253 3.80 6.90 -11.55
CA THR A 253 2.51 7.28 -12.13
C THR A 253 2.12 6.34 -13.25
N THR A 254 0.83 6.06 -13.34
CA THR A 254 0.23 5.35 -14.49
C THR A 254 -0.92 6.17 -15.06
N THR A 255 -1.21 5.95 -16.32
CA THR A 255 -2.30 6.64 -17.04
C THR A 255 -3.26 5.63 -17.63
N GLY A 256 -4.49 6.04 -17.78
CA GLY A 256 -5.55 5.25 -18.39
C GLY A 256 -6.81 6.07 -18.53
N SER A 257 -7.94 5.37 -18.65
CA SER A 257 -9.25 6.01 -18.75
C SER A 257 -10.23 5.32 -17.82
N LEU A 258 -11.25 6.04 -17.41
CA LEU A 258 -12.41 5.49 -16.74
C LEU A 258 -13.19 4.62 -17.73
N VAL A 259 -13.53 3.40 -17.31
CA VAL A 259 -14.23 2.41 -18.13
C VAL A 259 -15.71 2.36 -17.79
N SER A 260 -16.06 2.29 -16.50
CA SER A 260 -17.44 2.24 -16.02
C SER A 260 -17.51 2.54 -14.53
N GLU A 261 -18.67 2.99 -14.12
CA GLU A 261 -19.09 3.00 -12.73
C GLU A 261 -19.58 1.60 -12.34
N VAL A 262 -19.34 1.20 -11.10
CA VAL A 262 -19.83 -0.05 -10.50
C VAL A 262 -20.21 0.18 -9.04
N HIS A 263 -21.23 -0.54 -8.57
CA HIS A 263 -21.70 -0.46 -7.19
C HIS A 263 -21.48 -1.80 -6.50
N ASN A 264 -21.16 -1.76 -5.22
CA ASN A 264 -21.18 -2.97 -4.41
C ASN A 264 -22.59 -3.26 -3.86
N SER A 265 -22.75 -4.30 -3.04
CA SER A 265 -24.01 -4.68 -2.41
C SER A 265 -24.58 -3.64 -1.44
N HIS A 266 -23.80 -2.66 -1.02
CA HIS A 266 -24.17 -1.57 -0.12
C HIS A 266 -24.28 -0.22 -0.86
N ASP A 267 -24.37 -0.27 -2.19
CA ASP A 267 -24.50 0.92 -3.06
C ASP A 267 -23.31 1.89 -2.98
N ILE A 268 -22.14 1.40 -2.56
CA ILE A 268 -20.89 2.18 -2.60
C ILE A 268 -20.41 2.29 -4.04
N ILE A 269 -20.11 3.51 -4.47
CA ILE A 269 -19.69 3.85 -5.82
C ILE A 269 -18.20 3.62 -6.00
N TYR A 270 -17.87 2.74 -6.93
CA TYR A 270 -16.51 2.53 -7.42
C TYR A 270 -16.44 2.80 -8.92
N TYR A 271 -15.28 3.19 -9.37
CA TYR A 271 -15.01 3.40 -10.78
C TYR A 271 -13.97 2.40 -11.28
N LYS A 272 -14.25 1.78 -12.41
CA LYS A 272 -13.34 0.86 -13.09
C LYS A 272 -12.45 1.62 -14.05
N THR A 273 -11.14 1.35 -14.02
CA THR A 273 -10.16 1.95 -14.92
C THR A 273 -9.32 0.90 -15.66
N ASN A 274 -8.88 1.23 -16.87
CA ASN A 274 -7.91 0.43 -17.63
C ASN A 274 -6.45 0.84 -17.38
N ALA A 275 -6.20 1.79 -16.48
CA ALA A 275 -4.84 2.11 -16.05
C ALA A 275 -4.18 0.89 -15.42
N SER A 276 -2.90 0.67 -15.70
CA SER A 276 -2.11 -0.38 -15.04
C SER A 276 -1.98 -0.05 -13.56
N THR A 277 -2.33 -1.01 -12.70
CA THR A 277 -2.24 -0.88 -11.24
C THR A 277 -1.34 -1.96 -10.67
N PHE A 278 -0.63 -1.64 -9.60
CA PHE A 278 0.32 -2.55 -8.95
C PHE A 278 0.05 -2.59 -7.45
N PRO A 279 0.40 -3.68 -6.74
CA PRO A 279 0.43 -3.69 -5.29
C PRO A 279 1.20 -2.47 -4.77
N GLY A 280 0.72 -1.86 -3.68
CA GLY A 280 1.29 -0.64 -3.12
C GLY A 280 0.73 0.68 -3.66
N TYR A 281 0.02 0.67 -4.81
CA TYR A 281 -0.72 1.85 -5.28
C TYR A 281 -2.01 2.12 -4.48
N SER A 282 -2.51 1.13 -3.74
CA SER A 282 -3.70 1.25 -2.88
C SER A 282 -3.64 2.49 -1.99
N GLY A 283 -4.72 3.27 -1.97
CA GLY A 283 -4.82 4.56 -1.26
C GLY A 283 -4.23 5.75 -2.02
N GLY A 284 -3.51 5.52 -3.13
CA GLY A 284 -2.95 6.58 -3.96
C GLY A 284 -4.02 7.35 -4.73
N PRO A 285 -3.80 8.66 -4.99
CA PRO A 285 -4.79 9.51 -5.66
C PRO A 285 -4.99 9.13 -7.13
N VAL A 286 -6.25 9.14 -7.54
CA VAL A 286 -6.68 9.10 -8.93
C VAL A 286 -7.06 10.52 -9.33
N LEU A 287 -6.44 11.04 -10.38
CA LEU A 287 -6.55 12.43 -10.82
C LEU A 287 -7.16 12.53 -12.21
N ASN A 288 -8.01 13.54 -12.39
CA ASN A 288 -8.49 13.95 -13.71
C ASN A 288 -7.43 14.75 -14.49
N SER A 289 -7.78 15.20 -15.71
CA SER A 289 -6.91 16.00 -16.56
C SER A 289 -6.53 17.37 -15.97
N LYS A 290 -7.30 17.87 -14.99
CA LYS A 290 -7.02 19.13 -14.28
C LYS A 290 -6.16 18.93 -13.02
N ASN A 291 -5.71 17.71 -12.73
CA ASN A 291 -5.02 17.29 -11.50
C ASN A 291 -5.86 17.46 -10.23
N GLU A 292 -7.15 17.29 -10.33
CA GLU A 292 -8.07 17.23 -9.21
C GLU A 292 -8.27 15.77 -8.82
N VAL A 293 -8.36 15.49 -7.51
CA VAL A 293 -8.59 14.14 -6.99
C VAL A 293 -10.04 13.76 -7.25
N ILE A 294 -10.26 12.73 -8.05
CA ILE A 294 -11.58 12.14 -8.35
C ILE A 294 -11.81 10.84 -7.57
N GLY A 295 -10.83 10.40 -6.79
CA GLY A 295 -10.92 9.22 -5.94
C GLY A 295 -9.57 8.72 -5.48
N ILE A 296 -9.57 7.58 -4.79
CA ILE A 296 -8.36 6.85 -4.39
C ILE A 296 -8.40 5.43 -4.94
N LEU A 297 -7.25 4.94 -5.38
CA LEU A 297 -7.14 3.56 -5.84
C LEU A 297 -7.33 2.60 -4.67
N ILE A 298 -8.26 1.64 -4.83
CA ILE A 298 -8.55 0.65 -3.81
C ILE A 298 -7.93 -0.69 -4.17
N TYR A 299 -8.09 -1.11 -5.43
CA TYR A 299 -7.73 -2.46 -5.79
C TYR A 299 -7.33 -2.60 -7.26
N GLY A 300 -6.22 -3.33 -7.49
CA GLY A 300 -6.03 -4.02 -8.75
C GLY A 300 -6.57 -5.43 -8.56
N VAL A 301 -7.63 -5.82 -9.28
CA VAL A 301 -8.31 -7.11 -9.12
C VAL A 301 -7.32 -8.27 -9.32
N GLN A 302 -6.66 -8.70 -8.26
CA GLN A 302 -6.01 -10.02 -8.21
C GLN A 302 -7.05 -11.02 -7.72
N SER A 303 -7.85 -11.57 -8.62
CA SER A 303 -8.59 -12.77 -8.29
C SER A 303 -7.59 -13.91 -8.11
N LYS A 304 -7.41 -14.40 -6.89
CA LYS A 304 -6.82 -15.72 -6.61
C LYS A 304 -7.76 -16.76 -7.24
N GLY A 305 -7.51 -17.10 -8.50
CA GLY A 305 -8.34 -18.04 -9.25
C GLY A 305 -7.68 -18.40 -10.58
N SER A 306 -8.19 -19.40 -11.27
CA SER A 306 -7.65 -20.01 -12.49
C SER A 306 -7.03 -19.03 -13.50
N PHE A 307 -6.15 -19.54 -14.38
CA PHE A 307 -5.49 -18.81 -15.47
C PHE A 307 -6.44 -17.88 -16.27
N LEU A 308 -7.71 -18.24 -16.42
CA LEU A 308 -8.74 -17.42 -17.08
C LEU A 308 -9.17 -16.20 -16.25
N GLN A 309 -9.03 -16.23 -14.92
CA GLN A 309 -9.31 -15.08 -14.04
C GLN A 309 -8.15 -14.09 -14.03
N GLN A 310 -6.90 -14.54 -14.20
CA GLN A 310 -5.73 -13.66 -14.34
C GLN A 310 -5.82 -12.79 -15.60
N ILE A 311 -6.47 -13.26 -16.67
CA ILE A 311 -6.70 -12.48 -17.89
C ILE A 311 -7.80 -11.41 -17.70
N LYS A 312 -8.72 -11.61 -16.75
CA LYS A 312 -9.79 -10.65 -16.42
C LYS A 312 -9.36 -9.52 -15.49
N SER A 313 -8.17 -9.62 -14.86
CA SER A 313 -7.66 -8.66 -13.88
C SER A 313 -6.95 -7.43 -14.48
N ARG A 314 -7.38 -6.95 -15.65
CA ARG A 314 -6.76 -5.78 -16.31
C ARG A 314 -7.32 -4.44 -15.87
N TYR A 315 -8.18 -4.40 -14.87
CA TYR A 315 -8.83 -3.18 -14.46
C TYR A 315 -8.53 -2.88 -12.98
N GLY A 316 -8.14 -1.65 -12.71
CA GLY A 316 -8.12 -1.12 -11.35
C GLY A 316 -9.51 -0.65 -10.93
N LEU A 317 -9.77 -0.64 -9.62
CA LEU A 317 -10.95 -0.01 -9.03
C LEU A 317 -10.50 1.15 -8.14
N PHE A 318 -11.18 2.28 -8.25
CA PHE A 318 -10.98 3.39 -7.33
C PHE A 318 -12.33 3.83 -6.72
N LEU A 319 -12.25 4.25 -5.47
CA LEU A 319 -13.39 4.76 -4.71
C LEU A 319 -13.63 6.22 -5.07
N SER A 320 -14.89 6.65 -5.21
CA SER A 320 -15.26 8.03 -5.53
C SER A 320 -14.69 9.03 -4.52
N SER A 321 -14.37 10.24 -5.00
CA SER A 321 -14.00 11.39 -4.15
C SER A 321 -15.09 11.81 -3.19
N ASP A 322 -16.35 11.46 -3.42
CA ASP A 322 -17.45 11.76 -2.51
C ASP A 322 -17.22 11.21 -1.11
N TYR A 323 -16.65 10.00 -1.02
CA TYR A 323 -16.32 9.38 0.27
C TYR A 323 -15.13 10.06 0.95
N ILE A 324 -14.20 10.63 0.16
CA ILE A 324 -13.13 11.48 0.69
C ILE A 324 -13.71 12.77 1.28
N ILE A 325 -14.62 13.41 0.55
CA ILE A 325 -15.29 14.63 0.98
C ILE A 325 -16.13 14.35 2.22
N GLN A 326 -16.84 13.23 2.25
CA GLN A 326 -17.69 12.83 3.38
C GLN A 326 -16.85 12.67 4.66
N ILE A 327 -15.83 11.79 4.66
CA ILE A 327 -15.01 11.53 5.85
C ILE A 327 -14.27 12.80 6.33
N CYS A 328 -13.84 13.66 5.40
CA CYS A 328 -13.22 14.93 5.75
C CYS A 328 -14.23 15.91 6.41
N ARG A 329 -15.46 15.97 5.94
CA ARG A 329 -16.52 16.81 6.53
C ARG A 329 -16.93 16.32 7.91
N GLU A 330 -17.11 15.01 8.08
CA GLU A 330 -17.46 14.40 9.36
C GLU A 330 -16.40 14.65 10.44
N ASN A 331 -15.14 14.83 10.04
CA ASN A 331 -14.02 15.10 10.92
C ASN A 331 -13.53 16.56 10.89
N GLU A 332 -14.32 17.49 10.34
CA GLU A 332 -14.01 18.93 10.26
C GLU A 332 -12.65 19.24 9.61
N VAL A 333 -12.20 18.40 8.68
CA VAL A 333 -10.93 18.59 7.97
C VAL A 333 -11.07 19.66 6.89
N PRO A 334 -10.25 20.73 6.91
CA PRO A 334 -10.26 21.72 5.86
C PRO A 334 -9.67 21.17 4.56
N ILE A 335 -10.50 21.06 3.53
CA ILE A 335 -10.14 20.59 2.19
C ILE A 335 -10.59 21.58 1.11
N ASP A 336 -9.85 21.61 0.00
CA ASP A 336 -10.17 22.42 -1.18
C ASP A 336 -11.05 21.60 -2.14
N ILE A 337 -12.36 21.89 -2.22
CA ILE A 337 -13.32 21.23 -3.11
C ILE A 337 -13.54 22.09 -4.37
N VAL A 338 -13.67 21.45 -5.53
CA VAL A 338 -13.92 22.09 -6.83
C VAL A 338 -14.99 21.35 -7.64
#